data_fdc76ec7cb6fbdf9badf5162a3d2eabf
#
_entry.id   fdc76ec7cb6fbdf9badf5162a3d2eabf
#
_cell.length_a   1.000
_cell.length_b   1.000
_cell.length_c   1.000
_cell.angle_alpha   90.00
_cell.angle_beta   90.00
_cell.angle_gamma   90.00
#
_symmetry.space_group_name_H-M   'P 1'
#
loop_
_entity.id
_entity.type
_entity.pdbx_description
1 polymer ?
#
loop_
_entity_poly.entity_id
_entity_poly.type
_entity_poly.pdbx_seq_one_letter_code
_entity_poly.pdbx_strand_id
1 'polypeptide(L)'
;VIEDQGRVLAESGAILEYLVERHGQGRLRPPADSEQRLRYLYWMHYAEGSAMPPLLMKLVFDRIGRAPMPFFAKPIAKSIVGNVLRTFVLPQLKQHLDFMEGELGKGSWFAGEEFSAADIQMSFPLEAAASRAGLDAKSRPQLWDFLQRIHARPAYQRALERGGRYELLG
;
A
#
# COMPACT_ATOMS: atom_id res chain seq x y z
N VAL A 1 2.42 3.73 15.81
CA VAL A 1 2.57 4.81 16.81
C VAL A 1 4.06 5.04 17.04
N ILE A 2 4.48 6.31 17.09
CA ILE A 2 5.83 6.71 17.49
C ILE A 2 5.75 7.68 18.66
N GLU A 3 6.84 7.79 19.41
CA GLU A 3 7.04 8.83 20.41
C GLU A 3 8.32 9.60 20.08
N ASP A 4 8.24 10.92 20.06
CA ASP A 4 9.38 11.81 19.85
C ASP A 4 9.28 13.02 20.78
N GLN A 5 10.25 13.19 21.66
CA GLN A 5 10.33 14.29 22.64
C GLN A 5 9.03 14.46 23.47
N GLY A 6 8.44 13.36 23.94
CA GLY A 6 7.20 13.33 24.71
C GLY A 6 5.91 13.52 23.89
N ARG A 7 6.00 13.60 22.54
CA ARG A 7 4.84 13.62 21.64
C ARG A 7 4.55 12.23 21.14
N VAL A 8 3.33 11.77 21.33
CA VAL A 8 2.85 10.50 20.79
C VAL A 8 2.08 10.79 19.50
N LEU A 9 2.49 10.16 18.39
CA LEU A 9 1.84 10.28 17.08
C LEU A 9 1.33 8.92 16.60
N ALA A 10 0.14 8.93 16.07
CA ALA A 10 -0.49 7.81 15.36
C ALA A 10 -0.77 8.22 13.91
N GLU A 11 -1.31 7.30 13.09
CA GLU A 11 -1.55 7.43 11.65
C GLU A 11 -0.27 7.46 10.83
N SER A 12 -0.12 6.48 9.92
CA SER A 12 1.10 6.30 9.10
C SER A 12 1.46 7.54 8.29
N GLY A 13 0.47 8.16 7.65
CA GLY A 13 0.67 9.39 6.87
C GLY A 13 1.12 10.57 7.73
N ALA A 14 0.51 10.76 8.91
CA ALA A 14 0.90 11.83 9.84
C ALA A 14 2.31 11.60 10.41
N ILE A 15 2.66 10.36 10.70
CA ILE A 15 4.00 9.98 11.16
C ILE A 15 5.04 10.28 10.08
N LEU A 16 4.78 9.90 8.83
CA LEU A 16 5.68 10.16 7.71
C LEU A 16 5.87 11.66 7.47
N GLU A 17 4.80 12.44 7.44
CA GLU A 17 4.89 13.90 7.29
C GLU A 17 5.69 14.53 8.44
N TYR A 18 5.43 14.13 9.68
CA TYR A 18 6.19 14.61 10.84
C TYR A 18 7.68 14.31 10.73
N LEU A 19 8.03 13.06 10.38
CA LEU A 19 9.42 12.63 10.26
C LEU A 19 10.14 13.37 9.11
N VAL A 20 9.47 13.54 7.98
CA VAL A 20 10.01 14.29 6.84
C VAL A 20 10.25 15.75 7.19
N GLU A 21 9.31 16.39 7.87
CA GLU A 21 9.42 17.79 8.25
C GLU A 21 10.50 18.04 9.30
N ARG A 22 10.53 17.21 10.34
CA ARG A 22 11.44 17.38 11.49
C ARG A 22 12.84 16.85 11.22
N HIS A 23 12.96 15.73 10.53
CA HIS A 23 14.20 14.98 10.41
C HIS A 23 14.65 14.79 8.94
N GLY A 24 13.81 15.15 7.98
CA GLY A 24 14.07 14.94 6.55
C GLY A 24 15.08 15.91 5.94
N GLN A 25 15.32 17.07 6.55
CA GLN A 25 16.24 18.08 6.03
C GLN A 25 15.95 18.45 4.56
N GLY A 26 14.66 18.64 4.21
CA GLY A 26 14.20 18.94 2.85
C GLY A 26 14.15 17.73 1.91
N ARG A 27 14.55 16.53 2.35
CA ARG A 27 14.47 15.29 1.54
C ARG A 27 13.10 14.64 1.67
N LEU A 28 12.79 13.76 0.71
CA LEU A 28 11.59 12.90 0.67
C LEU A 28 10.27 13.66 0.52
N ARG A 29 10.33 14.95 0.23
CA ARG A 29 9.15 15.78 -0.01
C ARG A 29 9.47 16.83 -1.09
N PRO A 30 8.71 16.88 -2.20
CA PRO A 30 8.92 17.89 -3.23
C PRO A 30 8.73 19.33 -2.70
N PRO A 31 9.37 20.34 -3.32
CA PRO A 31 9.18 21.75 -2.99
C PRO A 31 7.68 22.14 -2.97
N ALA A 32 7.31 23.07 -2.09
CA ALA A 32 5.91 23.41 -1.85
C ALA A 32 5.18 24.01 -3.07
N ASP A 33 5.92 24.67 -3.95
CA ASP A 33 5.44 25.35 -5.16
C ASP A 33 5.55 24.49 -6.44
N SER A 34 5.97 23.23 -6.33
CA SER A 34 6.13 22.33 -7.47
C SER A 34 4.86 21.54 -7.79
N GLU A 35 4.67 21.17 -9.07
CA GLU A 35 3.59 20.23 -9.47
C GLU A 35 3.70 18.89 -8.78
N GLN A 36 4.93 18.43 -8.55
CA GLN A 36 5.21 17.19 -7.82
C GLN A 36 4.68 17.22 -6.40
N ARG A 37 4.53 18.42 -5.79
CA ARG A 37 3.95 18.57 -4.44
C ARG A 37 2.48 18.15 -4.40
N LEU A 38 1.69 18.50 -5.41
CA LEU A 38 0.29 18.08 -5.49
C LEU A 38 0.18 16.56 -5.69
N ARG A 39 1.01 15.98 -6.56
CA ARG A 39 1.08 14.52 -6.75
C ARG A 39 1.49 13.81 -5.47
N TYR A 40 2.48 14.33 -4.76
CA TYR A 40 2.92 13.81 -3.47
C TYR A 40 1.78 13.74 -2.46
N LEU A 41 1.04 14.84 -2.26
CA LEU A 41 -0.12 14.89 -1.37
C LEU A 41 -1.21 13.91 -1.82
N TYR A 42 -1.49 13.84 -3.10
CA TYR A 42 -2.46 12.90 -3.66
C TYR A 42 -2.11 11.46 -3.27
N TRP A 43 -0.88 11.01 -3.48
CA TRP A 43 -0.47 9.64 -3.22
C TRP A 43 -0.32 9.33 -1.73
N MET A 44 0.07 10.30 -0.90
CA MET A 44 0.03 10.17 0.55
C MET A 44 -1.37 9.81 1.07
N HIS A 45 -2.41 10.44 0.53
CA HIS A 45 -3.80 10.16 0.91
C HIS A 45 -4.41 8.96 0.17
N TYR A 46 -4.01 8.73 -1.08
CA TYR A 46 -4.53 7.63 -1.89
C TYR A 46 -4.23 6.27 -1.27
N ALA A 47 -3.08 6.10 -0.67
CA ALA A 47 -2.66 4.84 -0.05
C ALA A 47 -3.72 4.30 0.93
N GLU A 48 -4.12 5.11 1.91
CA GLU A 48 -5.07 4.69 2.95
C GLU A 48 -6.53 4.95 2.55
N GLY A 49 -6.78 6.06 1.85
CA GLY A 49 -8.16 6.46 1.49
C GLY A 49 -8.76 5.67 0.32
N SER A 50 -7.93 5.12 -0.57
CA SER A 50 -8.39 4.48 -1.80
C SER A 50 -7.84 3.08 -2.02
N ALA A 51 -6.52 2.88 -1.88
CA ALA A 51 -5.90 1.59 -2.17
C ALA A 51 -6.16 0.54 -1.08
N MET A 52 -6.06 0.92 0.20
CA MET A 52 -6.23 0.00 1.33
C MET A 52 -7.65 -0.53 1.53
N PRO A 53 -8.75 0.25 1.40
CA PRO A 53 -10.10 -0.25 1.69
C PRO A 53 -10.48 -1.52 0.93
N PRO A 54 -10.36 -1.63 -0.39
CA PRO A 54 -10.69 -2.87 -1.10
C PRO A 54 -9.75 -4.03 -0.78
N LEU A 55 -8.48 -3.78 -0.43
CA LEU A 55 -7.55 -4.81 0.03
C LEU A 55 -7.94 -5.37 1.41
N LEU A 56 -8.37 -4.48 2.32
CA LEU A 56 -8.89 -4.88 3.62
C LEU A 56 -10.19 -5.68 3.47
N MET A 57 -11.11 -5.24 2.62
CA MET A 57 -12.33 -6.00 2.32
C MET A 57 -12.00 -7.39 1.79
N LYS A 58 -11.06 -7.49 0.84
CA LYS A 58 -10.63 -8.80 0.33
C LYS A 58 -10.11 -9.69 1.45
N LEU A 59 -9.24 -9.17 2.32
CA LEU A 59 -8.71 -9.92 3.46
C LEU A 59 -9.83 -10.43 4.39
N VAL A 60 -10.80 -9.57 4.71
CA VAL A 60 -11.93 -9.93 5.60
C VAL A 60 -12.80 -11.02 4.97
N PHE A 61 -13.19 -10.86 3.70
CA PHE A 61 -14.00 -11.87 3.01
C PHE A 61 -13.26 -13.18 2.79
N ASP A 62 -11.97 -13.15 2.48
CA ASP A 62 -11.15 -14.37 2.38
C ASP A 62 -11.08 -15.11 3.73
N ARG A 63 -10.97 -14.39 4.85
CA ARG A 63 -10.99 -14.96 6.20
C ARG A 63 -12.35 -15.56 6.54
N ILE A 64 -13.45 -14.88 6.21
CA ILE A 64 -14.82 -15.40 6.40
C ILE A 64 -15.00 -16.72 5.63
N GLY A 65 -14.55 -16.77 4.36
CA GLY A 65 -14.65 -17.97 3.53
C GLY A 65 -13.86 -19.17 4.03
N ARG A 66 -12.80 -18.92 4.85
CA ARG A 66 -11.94 -19.96 5.45
C ARG A 66 -12.28 -20.24 6.92
N ALA A 67 -13.16 -19.45 7.54
CA ALA A 67 -13.47 -19.59 8.97
C ALA A 67 -14.06 -20.99 9.28
N PRO A 68 -13.75 -21.56 10.45
CA PRO A 68 -14.41 -22.78 10.90
C PRO A 68 -15.90 -22.50 11.12
N MET A 69 -16.75 -23.34 10.51
CA MET A 69 -18.21 -23.25 10.63
C MET A 69 -18.87 -24.60 10.42
N PRO A 70 -20.12 -24.79 10.89
CA PRO A 70 -20.89 -26.02 10.65
C PRO A 70 -20.97 -26.34 9.14
N PHE A 71 -20.96 -27.64 8.80
CA PHE A 71 -20.88 -28.10 7.40
C PHE A 71 -22.03 -27.55 6.52
N PHE A 72 -23.22 -27.40 7.07
CA PHE A 72 -24.39 -26.86 6.36
C PHE A 72 -24.31 -25.34 6.09
N ALA A 73 -23.54 -24.61 6.87
CA ALA A 73 -23.34 -23.17 6.70
C ALA A 73 -22.27 -22.83 5.64
N LYS A 74 -21.30 -23.75 5.42
CA LYS A 74 -20.18 -23.54 4.48
C LYS A 74 -20.60 -23.17 3.05
N PRO A 75 -21.55 -23.85 2.39
CA PRO A 75 -21.93 -23.50 1.02
C PRO A 75 -22.58 -22.11 0.94
N ILE A 76 -23.38 -21.73 1.94
CA ILE A 76 -24.02 -20.43 2.01
C ILE A 76 -22.97 -19.33 2.17
N ALA A 77 -22.07 -19.48 3.14
CA ALA A 77 -20.97 -18.53 3.36
C ALA A 77 -20.09 -18.37 2.11
N LYS A 78 -19.68 -19.47 1.47
CA LYS A 78 -18.89 -19.43 0.23
C LYS A 78 -19.64 -18.73 -0.91
N SER A 79 -20.94 -18.94 -1.03
CA SER A 79 -21.76 -18.27 -2.05
C SER A 79 -21.79 -16.75 -1.83
N ILE A 80 -22.05 -16.32 -0.59
CA ILE A 80 -22.07 -14.89 -0.24
C ILE A 80 -20.69 -14.26 -0.47
N VAL A 81 -19.63 -14.85 0.09
CA VAL A 81 -18.26 -14.39 -0.07
C VAL A 81 -17.87 -14.29 -1.56
N GLY A 82 -18.11 -15.35 -2.32
CA GLY A 82 -17.81 -15.39 -3.75
C GLY A 82 -18.54 -14.32 -4.54
N ASN A 83 -19.81 -14.06 -4.20
CA ASN A 83 -20.59 -13.01 -4.84
C ASN A 83 -20.04 -11.63 -4.53
N VAL A 84 -19.80 -11.29 -3.26
CA VAL A 84 -19.26 -9.99 -2.85
C VAL A 84 -17.88 -9.77 -3.46
N LEU A 85 -16.98 -10.76 -3.40
CA LEU A 85 -15.66 -10.64 -4.02
C LEU A 85 -15.78 -10.36 -5.52
N ARG A 86 -16.57 -11.14 -6.25
CA ARG A 86 -16.69 -11.04 -7.71
C ARG A 86 -17.36 -9.75 -8.17
N THR A 87 -18.45 -9.31 -7.48
CA THR A 87 -19.27 -8.20 -7.95
C THR A 87 -18.85 -6.84 -7.42
N PHE A 88 -18.12 -6.80 -6.30
CA PHE A 88 -17.78 -5.54 -5.65
C PHE A 88 -16.26 -5.38 -5.42
N VAL A 89 -15.61 -6.33 -4.76
CA VAL A 89 -14.22 -6.13 -4.29
C VAL A 89 -13.21 -6.25 -5.43
N LEU A 90 -13.26 -7.34 -6.20
CA LEU A 90 -12.27 -7.59 -7.26
C LEU A 90 -12.31 -6.56 -8.41
N PRO A 91 -13.48 -6.04 -8.84
CA PRO A 91 -13.53 -4.95 -9.81
C PRO A 91 -12.86 -3.67 -9.32
N GLN A 92 -13.06 -3.29 -8.05
CA GLN A 92 -12.40 -2.13 -7.47
C GLN A 92 -10.88 -2.34 -7.37
N LEU A 93 -10.43 -3.49 -6.87
CA LEU A 93 -9.01 -3.82 -6.84
C LEU A 93 -8.38 -3.72 -8.22
N LYS A 94 -9.04 -4.28 -9.23
CA LYS A 94 -8.56 -4.18 -10.61
C LYS A 94 -8.43 -2.74 -11.06
N GLN A 95 -9.45 -1.92 -10.83
CA GLN A 95 -9.47 -0.51 -11.21
C GLN A 95 -8.33 0.28 -10.54
N HIS A 96 -8.13 0.09 -9.22
CA HIS A 96 -7.04 0.76 -8.50
C HIS A 96 -5.67 0.30 -8.97
N LEU A 97 -5.47 -1.00 -9.19
CA LEU A 97 -4.21 -1.53 -9.68
C LEU A 97 -3.92 -1.07 -11.12
N ASP A 98 -4.92 -1.03 -12.00
CA ASP A 98 -4.76 -0.51 -13.36
C ASP A 98 -4.38 0.97 -13.36
N PHE A 99 -5.03 1.75 -12.50
CA PHE A 99 -4.74 3.17 -12.35
C PHE A 99 -3.30 3.41 -11.85
N MET A 100 -2.90 2.73 -10.77
CA MET A 100 -1.55 2.85 -10.22
C MET A 100 -0.47 2.40 -11.21
N GLU A 101 -0.71 1.30 -11.94
CA GLU A 101 0.18 0.81 -13.01
C GLU A 101 0.38 1.87 -14.08
N GLY A 102 -0.72 2.50 -14.56
CA GLY A 102 -0.66 3.56 -15.55
C GLY A 102 0.04 4.82 -15.05
N GLU A 103 -0.07 5.15 -13.78
CA GLU A 103 0.59 6.32 -13.20
C GLU A 103 2.10 6.13 -13.03
N LEU A 104 2.56 4.94 -12.61
CA LEU A 104 3.99 4.62 -12.58
C LEU A 104 4.61 4.47 -13.98
N GLY A 105 3.82 4.21 -15.00
CA GLY A 105 4.29 4.25 -16.39
C GLY A 105 4.63 5.67 -16.89
N LYS A 106 4.29 6.72 -16.15
CA LYS A 106 4.54 8.13 -16.50
C LYS A 106 5.77 8.74 -15.83
N GLY A 107 6.37 8.05 -14.87
CA GLY A 107 7.53 8.54 -14.12
C GLY A 107 8.14 7.45 -13.25
N SER A 108 9.31 7.75 -12.70
CA SER A 108 10.06 6.76 -11.91
C SER A 108 9.39 6.42 -10.57
N TRP A 109 8.66 7.38 -9.96
CA TRP A 109 8.04 7.28 -8.65
C TRP A 109 6.65 7.92 -8.68
N PHE A 110 5.82 7.65 -7.67
CA PHE A 110 4.44 8.15 -7.65
C PHE A 110 4.33 9.69 -7.69
N ALA A 111 5.23 10.39 -7.01
CA ALA A 111 5.23 11.86 -7.02
C ALA A 111 5.98 12.48 -8.22
N GLY A 112 6.77 11.71 -8.96
CA GLY A 112 7.58 12.20 -10.09
C GLY A 112 8.86 11.39 -10.26
N GLU A 113 9.98 12.06 -10.57
CA GLU A 113 11.25 11.38 -10.84
C GLU A 113 12.06 11.05 -9.56
N GLU A 114 11.76 11.70 -8.45
CA GLU A 114 12.49 11.51 -7.20
C GLU A 114 11.67 10.71 -6.18
N PHE A 115 12.36 9.82 -5.47
CA PHE A 115 11.79 9.05 -4.37
C PHE A 115 11.35 9.95 -3.23
N SER A 116 10.12 9.74 -2.73
CA SER A 116 9.48 10.57 -1.71
C SER A 116 8.81 9.73 -0.60
N ALA A 117 8.29 10.38 0.43
CA ALA A 117 7.50 9.70 1.46
C ALA A 117 6.17 9.15 0.91
N ALA A 118 5.66 9.67 -0.21
CA ALA A 118 4.51 9.09 -0.89
C ALA A 118 4.79 7.65 -1.37
N ASP A 119 6.01 7.36 -1.80
CA ASP A 119 6.41 6.02 -2.22
C ASP A 119 6.54 5.07 -1.02
N ILE A 120 6.98 5.60 0.13
CA ILE A 120 6.99 4.84 1.39
C ILE A 120 5.55 4.50 1.79
N GLN A 121 4.63 5.48 1.74
CA GLN A 121 3.22 5.27 2.07
C GLN A 121 2.55 4.27 1.12
N MET A 122 2.84 4.37 -0.18
CA MET A 122 2.28 3.50 -1.22
C MET A 122 2.85 2.09 -1.20
N SER A 123 4.03 1.85 -0.61
CA SER A 123 4.64 0.52 -0.58
C SER A 123 3.77 -0.49 0.15
N PHE A 124 3.16 -0.12 1.28
CA PHE A 124 2.33 -1.02 2.09
C PHE A 124 1.11 -1.58 1.34
N PRO A 125 0.22 -0.77 0.72
CA PRO A 125 -0.89 -1.32 -0.07
C PRO A 125 -0.42 -2.16 -1.27
N LEU A 126 0.71 -1.84 -1.88
CA LEU A 126 1.23 -2.64 -3.01
C LEU A 126 1.81 -3.98 -2.55
N GLU A 127 2.49 -4.04 -1.41
CA GLU A 127 2.90 -5.30 -0.78
C GLU A 127 1.70 -6.15 -0.40
N ALA A 128 0.65 -5.53 0.16
CA ALA A 128 -0.60 -6.23 0.44
C ALA A 128 -1.28 -6.75 -0.85
N ALA A 129 -1.21 -6.01 -1.95
CA ALA A 129 -1.73 -6.44 -3.24
C ALA A 129 -0.91 -7.59 -3.84
N ALA A 130 0.42 -7.57 -3.73
CA ALA A 130 1.29 -8.66 -4.14
C ALA A 130 1.00 -9.94 -3.35
N SER A 131 0.83 -9.82 -2.03
CA SER A 131 0.51 -10.96 -1.16
C SER A 131 -0.89 -11.55 -1.39
N ARG A 132 -1.90 -10.74 -1.75
CA ARG A 132 -3.32 -11.15 -1.63
C ARG A 132 -4.19 -10.87 -2.85
N ALA A 133 -3.76 -10.02 -3.77
CA ALA A 133 -4.57 -9.56 -4.90
C ALA A 133 -3.98 -9.90 -6.27
N GLY A 134 -2.95 -10.74 -6.33
CA GLY A 134 -2.37 -11.24 -7.58
C GLY A 134 -1.57 -10.19 -8.35
N LEU A 135 -0.97 -9.21 -7.66
CA LEU A 135 0.01 -8.31 -8.25
C LEU A 135 1.32 -9.08 -8.45
N ASP A 136 1.77 -9.19 -9.67
CA ASP A 136 3.02 -9.86 -10.05
C ASP A 136 3.65 -9.20 -11.29
N ALA A 137 4.87 -9.61 -11.63
CA ALA A 137 5.64 -9.07 -12.76
C ALA A 137 4.94 -9.22 -14.13
N LYS A 138 4.06 -10.21 -14.28
CA LYS A 138 3.35 -10.46 -15.55
C LYS A 138 2.09 -9.59 -15.68
N SER A 139 1.35 -9.45 -14.59
CA SER A 139 0.07 -8.73 -14.59
C SER A 139 0.24 -7.22 -14.46
N ARG A 140 1.25 -6.76 -13.72
CA ARG A 140 1.50 -5.34 -13.39
C ARG A 140 3.01 -5.07 -13.29
N PRO A 141 3.74 -5.00 -14.40
CA PRO A 141 5.20 -4.91 -14.42
C PRO A 141 5.74 -3.62 -13.77
N GLN A 142 5.08 -2.46 -13.90
CA GLN A 142 5.52 -1.21 -13.29
C GLN A 142 5.39 -1.24 -11.76
N LEU A 143 4.25 -1.73 -11.26
CA LEU A 143 4.03 -1.89 -9.81
C LEU A 143 4.98 -2.93 -9.22
N TRP A 144 5.24 -4.00 -9.96
CA TRP A 144 6.20 -5.02 -9.53
C TRP A 144 7.62 -4.47 -9.47
N ASP A 145 8.07 -3.75 -10.50
CA ASP A 145 9.38 -3.08 -10.54
C ASP A 145 9.51 -2.06 -9.40
N PHE A 146 8.48 -1.26 -9.16
CA PHE A 146 8.43 -0.35 -8.01
C PHE A 146 8.69 -1.09 -6.69
N LEU A 147 8.02 -2.22 -6.43
CA LEU A 147 8.25 -3.01 -5.22
C LEU A 147 9.69 -3.54 -5.15
N GLN A 148 10.27 -4.01 -6.27
CA GLN A 148 11.66 -4.44 -6.30
C GLN A 148 12.62 -3.30 -5.93
N ARG A 149 12.38 -2.10 -6.46
CA ARG A 149 13.18 -0.91 -6.12
C ARG A 149 13.03 -0.50 -4.66
N ILE A 150 11.83 -0.55 -4.09
CA ILE A 150 11.59 -0.32 -2.65
C ILE A 150 12.36 -1.33 -1.81
N HIS A 151 12.22 -2.62 -2.11
CA HIS A 151 12.86 -3.70 -1.35
C HIS A 151 14.40 -3.67 -1.45
N ALA A 152 14.95 -3.23 -2.57
CA ALA A 152 16.39 -3.09 -2.75
C ALA A 152 17.00 -1.91 -1.97
N ARG A 153 16.20 -1.00 -1.43
CA ARG A 153 16.72 0.18 -0.70
C ARG A 153 17.42 -0.25 0.60
N PRO A 154 18.63 0.23 0.88
CA PRO A 154 19.33 -0.11 2.13
C PRO A 154 18.56 0.28 3.40
N ALA A 155 17.76 1.36 3.34
CA ALA A 155 16.91 1.77 4.46
C ALA A 155 15.77 0.78 4.72
N TYR A 156 15.16 0.21 3.67
CA TYR A 156 14.15 -0.82 3.77
C TYR A 156 14.73 -2.11 4.38
N GLN A 157 15.89 -2.54 3.91
CA GLN A 157 16.59 -3.72 4.44
C GLN A 157 16.92 -3.56 5.92
N ARG A 158 17.46 -2.40 6.33
CA ARG A 158 17.70 -2.11 7.76
C ARG A 158 16.41 -2.10 8.58
N ALA A 159 15.30 -1.65 8.01
CA ALA A 159 14.00 -1.67 8.70
C ALA A 159 13.53 -3.11 8.96
N LEU A 160 13.68 -4.01 7.99
CA LEU A 160 13.39 -5.44 8.15
C LEU A 160 14.28 -6.10 9.21
N GLU A 161 15.59 -5.82 9.20
CA GLU A 161 16.53 -6.34 10.20
C GLU A 161 16.15 -5.92 11.64
N ARG A 162 15.69 -4.67 11.81
CA ARG A 162 15.30 -4.13 13.13
C ARG A 162 13.88 -4.48 13.53
N GLY A 163 12.96 -4.48 12.59
CA GLY A 163 11.54 -4.74 12.82
C GLY A 163 11.19 -6.22 12.97
N GLY A 164 12.10 -7.11 12.58
CA GLY A 164 11.87 -8.55 12.57
C GLY A 164 11.05 -9.01 11.37
N ARG A 165 10.48 -10.21 11.49
CA ARG A 165 9.74 -10.86 10.39
C ARG A 165 8.52 -10.05 9.98
N TYR A 166 8.41 -9.79 8.68
CA TYR A 166 7.32 -9.04 8.08
C TYR A 166 6.38 -10.00 7.33
N GLU A 167 5.20 -10.25 7.90
CA GLU A 167 4.27 -11.30 7.43
C GLU A 167 3.69 -11.09 6.02
N LEU A 168 3.71 -9.85 5.49
CA LEU A 168 3.23 -9.58 4.13
C LEU A 168 4.17 -10.11 3.03
N LEU A 169 5.44 -10.33 3.37
CA LEU A 169 6.45 -10.83 2.42
C LEU A 169 6.61 -12.36 2.45
N GLY A 170 5.88 -13.05 3.29
CA GLY A 170 6.05 -14.49 3.49
C GLY A 170 5.43 -15.52 3.67
#